data_99954b1dc47e358330714484d8b92d6e
#
_entry.id   99954b1dc47e358330714484d8b92d6e
#
_cell.length_a   1.000
_cell.length_b   1.000
_cell.length_c   1.000
_cell.angle_alpha   90.00
_cell.angle_beta   90.00
_cell.angle_gamma   90.00
#
_symmetry.space_group_name_H-M   'P 1'
#
loop_
_entity.id
_entity.type
_entity.pdbx_description
1 polymer ?
#
loop_
_entity_poly.entity_id
_entity_poly.type
_entity_poly.pdbx_seq_one_letter_code
_entity_poly.pdbx_strand_id
1 'polypeptide(L)'
;MKHLNDWAAECHSTAVEKGFWDDFDNAPNEFICTKLALIHSEVTEVLEAIRKSKGDEAVMDEIADILIRTLDLYAGMNEVWFESEQSLDLAMRLKMEKNSGRPALHGNNF
;
A
#
# COMPACT_ATOMS: atom_id res chain seq x y z
N MET A 1 -6.34 5.37 -19.38
CA MET A 1 -5.50 5.68 -18.20
C MET A 1 -5.81 4.68 -17.08
N LYS A 2 -4.79 4.14 -16.44
CA LYS A 2 -4.98 3.28 -15.28
C LYS A 2 -5.32 4.09 -14.03
N HIS A 3 -6.31 3.64 -13.27
CA HIS A 3 -6.62 4.16 -11.95
C HIS A 3 -5.96 3.30 -10.88
N LEU A 4 -6.02 3.74 -9.61
CA LEU A 4 -5.41 2.99 -8.51
C LEU A 4 -5.98 1.57 -8.40
N ASN A 5 -7.28 1.41 -8.59
CA ASN A 5 -7.91 0.09 -8.53
C ASN A 5 -7.37 -0.85 -9.63
N ASP A 6 -7.05 -0.30 -10.80
CA ASP A 6 -6.46 -1.09 -11.90
C ASP A 6 -5.04 -1.52 -11.57
N TRP A 7 -4.23 -0.61 -11.05
CA TRP A 7 -2.89 -0.94 -10.59
C TRP A 7 -2.92 -1.97 -9.47
N ALA A 8 -3.87 -1.83 -8.54
CA ALA A 8 -4.01 -2.76 -7.43
C ALA A 8 -4.34 -4.18 -7.92
N ALA A 9 -5.27 -4.28 -8.88
CA ALA A 9 -5.64 -5.58 -9.46
C ALA A 9 -4.44 -6.25 -10.12
N GLU A 10 -3.62 -5.49 -10.84
CA GLU A 10 -2.42 -6.00 -11.49
C GLU A 10 -1.37 -6.45 -10.48
N CYS A 11 -1.10 -5.63 -9.46
CA CYS A 11 -0.14 -5.98 -8.41
C CYS A 11 -0.57 -7.26 -7.68
N HIS A 12 -1.86 -7.37 -7.35
CA HIS A 12 -2.39 -8.52 -6.64
C HIS A 12 -2.34 -9.78 -7.50
N SER A 13 -2.72 -9.68 -8.79
CA SER A 13 -2.65 -10.80 -9.71
C SER A 13 -1.24 -11.37 -9.79
N THR A 14 -0.23 -10.51 -9.87
CA THR A 14 1.16 -10.92 -9.89
C THR A 14 1.57 -11.61 -8.58
N ALA A 15 1.16 -11.06 -7.44
CA ALA A 15 1.48 -11.61 -6.14
C ALA A 15 0.85 -13.00 -5.94
N VAL A 16 -0.41 -13.16 -6.34
CA VAL A 16 -1.12 -14.45 -6.28
C VAL A 16 -0.42 -15.48 -7.17
N GLU A 17 -0.07 -15.10 -8.39
CA GLU A 17 0.62 -15.98 -9.32
C GLU A 17 1.96 -16.47 -8.76
N LYS A 18 2.65 -15.65 -8.00
CA LYS A 18 3.92 -16.00 -7.36
C LYS A 18 3.78 -16.75 -6.04
N GLY A 19 2.55 -17.02 -5.60
CA GLY A 19 2.29 -17.76 -4.39
C GLY A 19 2.32 -16.95 -3.10
N PHE A 20 2.37 -15.62 -3.19
CA PHE A 20 2.49 -14.76 -2.00
C PHE A 20 1.23 -14.71 -1.13
N TRP A 21 0.11 -15.23 -1.62
CA TRP A 21 -1.16 -15.30 -0.89
C TRP A 21 -1.55 -16.73 -0.48
N ASP A 22 -0.71 -17.72 -0.77
CA ASP A 22 -1.05 -19.12 -0.55
C ASP A 22 -1.36 -19.47 0.91
N ASP A 23 -0.71 -18.80 1.85
CA ASP A 23 -0.88 -19.08 3.29
C ASP A 23 -1.97 -18.25 3.97
N PHE A 24 -2.70 -17.43 3.22
CA PHE A 24 -3.70 -16.54 3.81
C PHE A 24 -4.71 -17.28 4.68
N ASP A 25 -5.25 -18.39 4.19
CA ASP A 25 -6.34 -19.13 4.87
C ASP A 25 -5.90 -19.79 6.17
N ASN A 26 -4.60 -20.01 6.36
CA ASN A 26 -4.06 -20.66 7.56
C ASN A 26 -4.19 -19.78 8.80
N ALA A 27 -3.94 -18.47 8.65
CA ALA A 27 -4.01 -17.51 9.74
C ALA A 27 -4.25 -16.11 9.16
N PRO A 28 -5.50 -15.78 8.75
CA PRO A 28 -5.80 -14.54 8.01
C PRO A 28 -5.34 -13.26 8.71
N ASN A 29 -5.57 -13.14 10.01
CA ASN A 29 -5.19 -11.91 10.73
C ASN A 29 -3.67 -11.74 10.79
N GLU A 30 -2.95 -12.80 11.11
CA GLU A 30 -1.48 -12.79 11.16
C GLU A 30 -0.91 -12.53 9.77
N PHE A 31 -1.55 -13.08 8.74
CA PHE A 31 -1.13 -12.85 7.35
C PHE A 31 -1.21 -11.36 7.01
N ILE A 32 -2.34 -10.71 7.31
CA ILE A 32 -2.51 -9.27 7.06
C ILE A 32 -1.49 -8.45 7.86
N CYS A 33 -1.27 -8.80 9.14
CA CYS A 33 -0.28 -8.12 9.98
C CYS A 33 1.12 -8.26 9.41
N THR A 34 1.48 -9.44 8.88
CA THR A 34 2.78 -9.66 8.24
C THR A 34 2.93 -8.79 7.00
N LYS A 35 1.90 -8.69 6.18
CA LYS A 35 1.92 -7.82 4.99
C LYS A 35 2.12 -6.36 5.38
N LEU A 36 1.48 -5.90 6.44
CA LEU A 36 1.67 -4.53 6.94
C LEU A 36 3.10 -4.32 7.43
N ALA A 37 3.68 -5.29 8.14
CA ALA A 37 5.08 -5.23 8.57
C ALA A 37 6.04 -5.14 7.39
N LEU A 38 5.75 -5.87 6.31
CA LEU A 38 6.57 -5.81 5.09
C LEU A 38 6.50 -4.44 4.43
N ILE A 39 5.34 -3.78 4.46
CA ILE A 39 5.21 -2.40 3.96
C ILE A 39 6.09 -1.47 4.80
N HIS A 40 6.10 -1.63 6.12
CA HIS A 40 7.00 -0.88 7.00
C HIS A 40 8.47 -1.09 6.62
N SER A 41 8.85 -2.33 6.31
CA SER A 41 10.23 -2.61 5.91
C SER A 41 10.60 -1.91 4.59
N GLU A 42 9.66 -1.79 3.65
CA GLU A 42 9.91 -1.05 2.40
C GLU A 42 10.12 0.44 2.66
N VAL A 43 9.41 1.02 3.62
CA VAL A 43 9.63 2.41 4.03
C VAL A 43 11.06 2.57 4.58
N THR A 44 11.53 1.62 5.39
CA THR A 44 12.90 1.61 5.90
C THR A 44 13.92 1.52 4.76
N GLU A 45 13.63 0.75 3.70
CA GLU A 45 14.52 0.65 2.55
C GLU A 45 14.69 1.98 1.82
N VAL A 46 13.62 2.80 1.74
CA VAL A 46 13.72 4.17 1.19
C VAL A 46 14.68 4.99 2.04
N LEU A 47 14.51 4.96 3.35
CA LEU A 47 15.37 5.68 4.28
C LEU A 47 16.84 5.28 4.12
N GLU A 48 17.11 3.97 4.03
CA GLU A 48 18.47 3.46 3.85
C GLU A 48 19.05 3.86 2.50
N ALA A 49 18.25 3.87 1.43
CA ALA A 49 18.72 4.31 0.11
C ALA A 49 19.17 5.77 0.14
N ILE A 50 18.45 6.62 0.86
CA ILE A 50 18.80 8.04 1.04
C ILE A 50 20.05 8.17 1.90
N ARG A 51 20.09 7.49 3.05
CA ARG A 51 21.23 7.56 3.98
C ARG A 51 22.53 7.08 3.34
N LYS A 52 22.46 6.09 2.48
CA LYS A 52 23.63 5.51 1.80
C LYS A 52 23.93 6.19 0.47
N SER A 53 23.23 7.25 0.14
CA SER A 53 23.40 8.02 -1.10
C SER A 53 23.39 7.14 -2.35
N LYS A 54 22.42 6.23 -2.44
CA LYS A 54 22.33 5.29 -3.56
C LYS A 54 21.84 5.91 -4.86
N GLY A 55 21.34 7.15 -4.81
CA GLY A 55 20.90 7.89 -5.99
C GLY A 55 19.37 7.86 -6.19
N ASP A 56 18.92 8.75 -7.05
CA ASP A 56 17.46 8.97 -7.25
C ASP A 56 16.73 7.73 -7.75
N GLU A 57 17.34 6.99 -8.68
CA GLU A 57 16.68 5.77 -9.22
C GLU A 57 16.46 4.72 -8.13
N ALA A 58 17.45 4.52 -7.25
CA ALA A 58 17.32 3.55 -6.16
C ALA A 58 16.23 3.99 -5.18
N VAL A 59 16.15 5.29 -4.87
CA VAL A 59 15.10 5.83 -4.00
C VAL A 59 13.72 5.61 -4.63
N MET A 60 13.59 5.88 -5.94
CA MET A 60 12.32 5.69 -6.64
C MET A 60 11.89 4.23 -6.71
N ASP A 61 12.85 3.30 -6.91
CA ASP A 61 12.55 1.87 -6.88
C ASP A 61 11.93 1.46 -5.54
N GLU A 62 12.49 1.97 -4.44
CA GLU A 62 11.97 1.62 -3.10
C GLU A 62 10.61 2.27 -2.83
N ILE A 63 10.38 3.48 -3.32
CA ILE A 63 9.04 4.11 -3.24
C ILE A 63 8.03 3.29 -4.03
N ALA A 64 8.40 2.83 -5.23
CA ALA A 64 7.52 1.98 -6.03
C ALA A 64 7.17 0.69 -5.28
N ASP A 65 8.12 0.08 -4.58
CA ASP A 65 7.88 -1.14 -3.80
C ASP A 65 6.85 -0.91 -2.69
N ILE A 66 6.87 0.25 -2.03
CA ILE A 66 5.85 0.60 -1.02
C ILE A 66 4.45 0.58 -1.66
N LEU A 67 4.32 1.21 -2.82
CA LEU A 67 3.02 1.29 -3.51
C LEU A 67 2.58 -0.08 -4.01
N ILE A 68 3.47 -0.86 -4.59
CA ILE A 68 3.15 -2.21 -5.08
C ILE A 68 2.64 -3.09 -3.95
N ARG A 69 3.33 -3.11 -2.80
CA ARG A 69 2.90 -3.91 -1.65
C ARG A 69 1.58 -3.40 -1.06
N THR A 70 1.39 -2.08 -1.01
CA THR A 70 0.16 -1.48 -0.48
C THR A 70 -1.03 -1.78 -1.39
N LEU A 71 -0.85 -1.64 -2.70
CA LEU A 71 -1.90 -1.92 -3.68
C LEU A 71 -2.26 -3.39 -3.72
N ASP A 72 -1.26 -4.29 -3.64
CA ASP A 72 -1.50 -5.72 -3.52
C ASP A 72 -2.32 -6.04 -2.27
N LEU A 73 -1.91 -5.48 -1.13
CA LEU A 73 -2.62 -5.71 0.14
C LEU A 73 -4.07 -5.24 0.05
N TYR A 74 -4.31 -4.03 -0.47
CA TYR A 74 -5.66 -3.52 -0.64
C TYR A 74 -6.50 -4.47 -1.51
N ALA A 75 -6.00 -4.85 -2.68
CA ALA A 75 -6.77 -5.69 -3.59
C ALA A 75 -7.07 -7.06 -2.98
N GLY A 76 -6.10 -7.64 -2.28
CA GLY A 76 -6.31 -8.90 -1.58
C GLY A 76 -7.32 -8.80 -0.46
N MET A 77 -7.23 -7.74 0.36
CA MET A 77 -8.20 -7.50 1.43
C MET A 77 -9.62 -7.29 0.86
N ASN A 78 -9.72 -6.60 -0.27
CA ASN A 78 -11.00 -6.37 -0.92
C ASN A 78 -11.63 -7.67 -1.41
N GLU A 79 -10.79 -8.63 -1.79
CA GLU A 79 -11.26 -9.92 -2.30
C GLU A 79 -11.63 -10.90 -1.19
N VAL A 80 -10.85 -10.96 -0.11
CA VAL A 80 -10.97 -12.06 0.86
C VAL A 80 -11.12 -11.64 2.32
N TRP A 81 -11.10 -10.36 2.64
CA TRP A 81 -11.06 -9.91 4.04
C TRP A 81 -12.11 -8.85 4.39
N PHE A 82 -12.36 -7.86 3.53
CA PHE A 82 -13.42 -6.86 3.77
C PHE A 82 -14.79 -7.50 3.64
N GLU A 83 -15.74 -7.05 4.46
CA GLU A 83 -17.13 -7.55 4.42
C GLU A 83 -17.88 -7.08 3.17
N SER A 84 -17.52 -5.91 2.63
CA SER A 84 -18.10 -5.37 1.41
C SER A 84 -17.01 -4.76 0.54
N GLU A 85 -17.30 -4.67 -0.76
CA GLU A 85 -16.34 -4.11 -1.71
C GLU A 85 -15.99 -2.66 -1.37
N GLN A 86 -14.70 -2.35 -1.36
CA GLN A 86 -14.15 -1.03 -1.10
C GLN A 86 -13.37 -0.53 -2.31
N SER A 87 -13.59 0.72 -2.69
CA SER A 87 -12.84 1.34 -3.78
C SER A 87 -11.73 2.24 -3.23
N LEU A 88 -10.49 1.90 -3.51
CA LEU A 88 -9.36 2.72 -3.10
C LEU A 88 -9.38 4.08 -3.82
N ASP A 89 -9.75 4.10 -5.11
CA ASP A 89 -9.89 5.36 -5.86
C ASP A 89 -10.86 6.31 -5.18
N LEU A 90 -12.02 5.79 -4.78
CA LEU A 90 -13.02 6.61 -4.08
C LEU A 90 -12.52 7.04 -2.71
N ALA A 91 -11.94 6.11 -1.96
CA ALA A 91 -11.40 6.42 -0.62
C ALA A 91 -10.35 7.54 -0.68
N MET A 92 -9.45 7.47 -1.66
CA MET A 92 -8.43 8.49 -1.86
C MET A 92 -9.05 9.85 -2.19
N ARG A 93 -10.01 9.86 -3.10
CA ARG A 93 -10.68 11.09 -3.51
C ARG A 93 -11.38 11.77 -2.33
N LEU A 94 -12.15 11.00 -1.58
CA LEU A 94 -12.89 11.51 -0.42
C LEU A 94 -11.93 11.99 0.67
N LYS A 95 -10.85 11.25 0.90
CA LYS A 95 -9.87 11.63 1.90
C LYS A 95 -9.13 12.91 1.54
N MET A 96 -8.79 13.08 0.27
CA MET A 96 -8.13 14.28 -0.20
C MET A 96 -9.04 15.51 -0.08
N GLU A 97 -10.33 15.37 -0.39
CA GLU A 97 -11.31 16.44 -0.19
C GLU A 97 -11.39 16.83 1.28
N LYS A 98 -11.48 15.85 2.16
CA LYS A 98 -11.52 16.07 3.60
C LYS A 98 -10.26 16.79 4.08
N ASN A 99 -9.10 16.36 3.62
CA ASN A 99 -7.83 16.95 4.01
C ASN A 99 -7.70 18.40 3.53
N SER A 100 -8.17 18.71 2.31
CA SER A 100 -8.08 20.05 1.77
C SER A 100 -8.94 21.05 2.55
N GLY A 101 -9.98 20.58 3.24
CA GLY A 101 -10.84 21.43 4.07
C GLY A 101 -10.34 21.60 5.50
N ARG A 102 -9.22 20.98 5.88
CA ARG A 102 -8.69 21.08 7.24
C ARG A 102 -7.75 22.27 7.41
N PRO A 103 -7.72 22.89 8.62
CA PRO A 103 -6.70 23.88 8.93
C PRO A 103 -5.30 23.27 8.88
N ALA A 104 -4.28 24.12 8.74
CA ALA A 104 -2.89 23.67 8.79
C ALA A 104 -2.65 22.89 10.08
N LEU A 105 -1.89 21.78 9.97
CA LEU A 105 -1.58 20.86 11.08
C LEU A 105 -2.83 20.33 11.77
N HIS A 106 -3.93 20.18 11.00
CA HIS A 106 -5.22 19.67 11.50
C HIS A 106 -5.73 20.42 12.74
N GLY A 107 -5.42 21.73 12.83
CA GLY A 107 -5.80 22.57 13.96
C GLY A 107 -4.83 22.49 15.13
N ASN A 108 -3.74 21.75 15.01
CA ASN A 108 -2.69 21.65 16.03
C ASN A 108 -1.58 22.66 15.77
N ASN A 109 -0.79 22.97 16.80
CA ASN A 109 0.35 23.85 16.67
C ASN A 109 1.52 23.20 15.92
N PHE A 110 1.58 21.89 16.01
CA PHE A 110 2.60 21.12 15.29
C PHE A 110 2.20 19.65 15.21
#